data_745225efa8c485275fbe3bb7e9451615
#
_entry.id   745225efa8c485275fbe3bb7e9451615
#
_cell.length_a   1.000
_cell.length_b   1.000
_cell.length_c   1.000
_cell.angle_alpha   90.00
_cell.angle_beta   90.00
_cell.angle_gamma   90.00
#
_symmetry.space_group_name_H-M   'P 1'
#
loop_
_entity.id
_entity.type
_entity.pdbx_description
1 polymer ?
#
loop_
_entity_poly.entity_id
_entity_poly.type
_entity_poly.pdbx_seq_one_letter_code
_entity_poly.pdbx_strand_id
1 'polypeptide(L)'
;DDHAVVRSGLKMLLENERDVEILGEAASAAEAIEAAMRLKPNVILMDIGLPDLSGIDATREIKKRVSDVSIVALTIHEDEEYFFKMLEAGASGYVPKRAAPEELLTAIRAAATGQVYLYPSLAKLLVRDFLDGGRALGEQPSSDLTDREQEVLTYLAEGASNEEIAGSLVISPKTVARHRENIMRKLNLHSRAELVRYAIRKGIIKA
;
A
#
# COMPACT_ATOMS: atom_id res chain seq x y z
N ASP A 1 -9.04 -2.93 12.34
CA ASP A 1 -10.04 -2.17 11.57
C ASP A 1 -10.79 -1.23 12.51
N ASP A 2 -10.95 0.04 12.18
CA ASP A 2 -11.67 1.03 13.01
C ASP A 2 -13.19 0.92 12.87
N HIS A 3 -13.68 0.32 11.78
CA HIS A 3 -15.09 0.14 11.52
C HIS A 3 -15.68 -1.02 12.33
N ALA A 4 -16.47 -0.74 13.37
CA ALA A 4 -17.07 -1.75 14.26
C ALA A 4 -17.91 -2.81 13.52
N VAL A 5 -18.65 -2.39 12.48
CA VAL A 5 -19.48 -3.32 11.68
C VAL A 5 -18.62 -4.32 10.92
N VAL A 6 -17.49 -3.88 10.36
CA VAL A 6 -16.54 -4.75 9.64
C VAL A 6 -15.92 -5.75 10.62
N ARG A 7 -15.45 -5.29 11.78
CA ARG A 7 -14.90 -6.19 12.81
C ARG A 7 -15.92 -7.24 13.27
N SER A 8 -17.17 -6.81 13.53
CA SER A 8 -18.23 -7.73 13.91
C SER A 8 -18.53 -8.76 12.82
N GLY A 9 -18.55 -8.35 11.56
CA GLY A 9 -18.75 -9.25 10.42
C GLY A 9 -17.61 -10.27 10.28
N LEU A 10 -16.36 -9.81 10.40
CA LEU A 10 -15.19 -10.69 10.39
C LEU A 10 -15.23 -11.68 11.55
N LYS A 11 -15.61 -11.22 12.74
CA LYS A 11 -15.74 -12.09 13.92
C LYS A 11 -16.77 -13.18 13.69
N MET A 12 -17.97 -12.84 13.24
CA MET A 12 -19.02 -13.82 12.94
C MET A 12 -18.58 -14.84 11.89
N LEU A 13 -17.83 -14.41 10.87
CA LEU A 13 -17.29 -15.30 9.84
C LEU A 13 -16.29 -16.28 10.45
N LEU A 14 -15.33 -15.77 11.22
CA LEU A 14 -14.22 -16.55 11.73
C LEU A 14 -14.60 -17.49 12.89
N GLU A 15 -15.57 -17.11 13.72
CA GLU A 15 -16.10 -17.96 14.82
C GLU A 15 -16.76 -19.26 14.32
N ASN A 16 -17.17 -19.31 13.06
CA ASN A 16 -17.73 -20.51 12.44
C ASN A 16 -16.66 -21.50 11.95
N GLU A 17 -15.38 -21.09 11.91
CA GLU A 17 -14.29 -21.91 11.43
C GLU A 17 -13.60 -22.66 12.58
N ARG A 18 -13.55 -23.99 12.48
CA ARG A 18 -13.01 -24.86 13.56
C ARG A 18 -11.49 -24.76 13.74
N ASP A 19 -10.79 -24.28 12.73
CA ASP A 19 -9.35 -24.13 12.65
C ASP A 19 -8.88 -22.70 12.94
N VAL A 20 -9.79 -21.80 13.34
CA VAL A 20 -9.51 -20.41 13.65
C VAL A 20 -9.94 -20.07 15.07
N GLU A 21 -9.04 -19.47 15.83
CA GLU A 21 -9.29 -18.89 17.14
C GLU A 21 -9.04 -17.38 17.12
N ILE A 22 -10.03 -16.60 17.53
CA ILE A 22 -9.93 -15.15 17.64
C ILE A 22 -9.34 -14.78 19.00
N LEU A 23 -8.09 -14.33 19.02
CA LEU A 23 -7.37 -13.96 20.24
C LEU A 23 -7.69 -12.53 20.70
N GLY A 24 -8.12 -11.66 19.80
CA GLY A 24 -8.44 -10.27 20.13
C GLY A 24 -8.84 -9.42 18.92
N GLU A 25 -9.26 -8.21 19.23
CA GLU A 25 -9.65 -7.17 18.27
C GLU A 25 -8.92 -5.86 18.60
N ALA A 26 -8.73 -5.00 17.60
CA ALA A 26 -8.14 -3.69 17.74
C ALA A 26 -8.87 -2.69 16.81
N ALA A 27 -9.12 -1.49 17.29
CA ALA A 27 -9.76 -0.41 16.54
C ALA A 27 -8.76 0.67 16.07
N SER A 28 -7.49 0.57 16.50
CA SER A 28 -6.41 1.49 16.15
C SER A 28 -5.10 0.75 15.94
N ALA A 29 -4.12 1.41 15.32
CA ALA A 29 -2.79 0.87 15.13
C ALA A 29 -2.06 0.65 16.47
N ALA A 30 -2.22 1.57 17.41
CA ALA A 30 -1.61 1.45 18.74
C ALA A 30 -2.13 0.22 19.48
N GLU A 31 -3.45 0.01 19.49
CA GLU A 31 -4.07 -1.19 20.06
C GLU A 31 -3.60 -2.47 19.35
N ALA A 32 -3.50 -2.45 18.02
CA ALA A 32 -3.04 -3.59 17.23
C ALA A 32 -1.60 -3.98 17.57
N ILE A 33 -0.70 -3.00 17.70
CA ILE A 33 0.70 -3.24 18.07
C ILE A 33 0.79 -3.83 19.48
N GLU A 34 0.07 -3.27 20.46
CA GLU A 34 0.05 -3.76 21.83
C GLU A 34 -0.51 -5.20 21.91
N ALA A 35 -1.66 -5.44 21.25
CA ALA A 35 -2.29 -6.74 21.19
C ALA A 35 -1.38 -7.79 20.52
N ALA A 36 -0.70 -7.46 19.44
CA ALA A 36 0.23 -8.36 18.75
C ALA A 36 1.37 -8.82 19.68
N MET A 37 1.94 -7.89 20.44
CA MET A 37 3.02 -8.20 21.39
C MET A 37 2.55 -9.07 22.57
N ARG A 38 1.35 -8.82 23.07
CA ARG A 38 0.78 -9.54 24.20
C ARG A 38 0.24 -10.91 23.82
N LEU A 39 -0.51 -11.00 22.74
CA LEU A 39 -1.26 -12.20 22.34
C LEU A 39 -0.45 -13.11 21.41
N LYS A 40 0.56 -12.59 20.73
CA LYS A 40 1.42 -13.32 19.78
C LYS A 40 0.63 -14.19 18.81
N PRO A 41 -0.31 -13.60 18.05
CA PRO A 41 -1.14 -14.36 17.11
C PRO A 41 -0.29 -14.94 15.97
N ASN A 42 -0.78 -16.00 15.34
CA ASN A 42 -0.17 -16.51 14.10
C ASN A 42 -0.45 -15.58 12.91
N VAL A 43 -1.67 -15.02 12.86
CA VAL A 43 -2.14 -14.16 11.77
C VAL A 43 -2.82 -12.92 12.33
N ILE A 44 -2.57 -11.78 11.69
CA ILE A 44 -3.27 -10.52 11.94
C ILE A 44 -3.98 -10.09 10.65
N LEU A 45 -5.27 -9.77 10.75
CA LEU A 45 -6.00 -9.06 9.70
C LEU A 45 -5.83 -7.56 9.94
N MET A 46 -5.09 -6.88 9.06
CA MET A 46 -4.72 -5.48 9.23
C MET A 46 -5.43 -4.60 8.20
N ASP A 47 -6.27 -3.69 8.68
CA ASP A 47 -6.79 -2.62 7.85
C ASP A 47 -5.69 -1.59 7.54
N ILE A 48 -5.65 -1.12 6.31
CA ILE A 48 -4.70 -0.08 5.90
C ILE A 48 -5.12 1.30 6.42
N GLY A 49 -6.42 1.58 6.43
CA GLY A 49 -7.00 2.87 6.81
C GLY A 49 -7.33 2.96 8.29
N LEU A 50 -6.35 2.99 9.18
CA LEU A 50 -6.56 3.21 10.61
C LEU A 50 -6.48 4.69 10.99
N PRO A 51 -7.15 5.14 12.07
CA PRO A 51 -7.34 6.55 12.37
C PRO A 51 -6.11 7.25 12.95
N ASP A 52 -5.24 6.53 13.64
CA ASP A 52 -4.08 7.06 14.39
C ASP A 52 -2.76 6.93 13.62
N LEU A 53 -2.54 5.78 13.02
CA LEU A 53 -1.35 5.45 12.25
C LEU A 53 -1.77 4.51 11.13
N SER A 54 -1.16 4.65 9.95
CA SER A 54 -1.43 3.75 8.82
C SER A 54 -1.20 2.28 9.19
N GLY A 55 -2.09 1.38 8.73
CA GLY A 55 -1.88 -0.07 8.87
C GLY A 55 -0.56 -0.56 8.27
N ILE A 56 0.01 0.18 7.30
CA ILE A 56 1.34 -0.08 6.75
C ILE A 56 2.41 0.13 7.82
N ASP A 57 2.35 1.27 8.53
CA ASP A 57 3.34 1.58 9.57
C ASP A 57 3.14 0.69 10.79
N ALA A 58 1.88 0.37 11.14
CA ALA A 58 1.57 -0.63 12.17
C ALA A 58 2.16 -2.00 11.81
N THR A 59 2.02 -2.44 10.55
CA THR A 59 2.60 -3.69 10.04
C THR A 59 4.12 -3.69 10.20
N ARG A 60 4.79 -2.62 9.78
CA ARG A 60 6.25 -2.46 9.89
C ARG A 60 6.71 -2.54 11.35
N GLU A 61 5.99 -1.87 12.25
CA GLU A 61 6.31 -1.86 13.67
C GLU A 61 6.07 -3.21 14.34
N ILE A 62 4.97 -3.90 14.00
CA ILE A 62 4.68 -5.26 14.49
C ILE A 62 5.75 -6.24 14.01
N LYS A 63 6.10 -6.22 12.72
CA LYS A 63 7.13 -7.12 12.15
C LYS A 63 8.51 -6.94 12.76
N LYS A 64 8.87 -5.75 13.20
CA LYS A 64 10.12 -5.50 13.95
C LYS A 64 10.14 -6.16 15.33
N ARG A 65 8.98 -6.26 15.98
CA ARG A 65 8.84 -6.76 17.37
C ARG A 65 8.42 -8.22 17.46
N VAL A 66 7.64 -8.66 16.48
CA VAL A 66 7.07 -10.01 16.38
C VAL A 66 7.29 -10.51 14.96
N SER A 67 8.48 -11.03 14.66
CA SER A 67 8.90 -11.43 13.30
C SER A 67 8.03 -12.53 12.71
N ASP A 68 7.58 -13.46 13.54
CA ASP A 68 6.94 -14.72 13.11
C ASP A 68 5.45 -14.56 12.80
N VAL A 69 4.84 -13.40 13.13
CA VAL A 69 3.43 -13.16 12.83
C VAL A 69 3.22 -12.92 11.33
N SER A 70 2.24 -13.55 10.76
CA SER A 70 1.79 -13.28 9.39
C SER A 70 0.75 -12.18 9.38
N ILE A 71 0.85 -11.23 8.45
CA ILE A 71 -0.08 -10.10 8.35
C ILE A 71 -0.79 -10.14 7.01
N VAL A 72 -2.12 -10.24 7.03
CA VAL A 72 -2.99 -10.15 5.87
C VAL A 72 -3.63 -8.76 5.85
N ALA A 73 -3.26 -7.95 4.87
CA ALA A 73 -3.83 -6.61 4.68
C ALA A 73 -5.27 -6.69 4.19
N LEU A 74 -6.14 -5.89 4.78
CA LEU A 74 -7.50 -5.63 4.31
C LEU A 74 -7.59 -4.23 3.74
N THR A 75 -8.22 -4.05 2.59
CA THR A 75 -8.33 -2.75 1.94
C THR A 75 -9.64 -2.57 1.20
N ILE A 76 -10.15 -1.34 1.17
CA ILE A 76 -11.23 -0.93 0.26
C ILE A 76 -10.70 -0.46 -1.10
N HIS A 77 -9.39 -0.18 -1.21
CA HIS A 77 -8.75 0.33 -2.41
C HIS A 77 -7.77 -0.71 -2.99
N GLU A 78 -7.85 -0.95 -4.30
CA GLU A 78 -6.87 -1.74 -5.04
C GLU A 78 -5.78 -0.82 -5.63
N ASP A 79 -5.30 0.13 -4.84
CA ASP A 79 -4.25 1.05 -5.26
C ASP A 79 -2.88 0.35 -5.19
N GLU A 80 -2.17 0.35 -6.32
CA GLU A 80 -0.84 -0.26 -6.46
C GLU A 80 0.15 0.25 -5.41
N GLU A 81 0.08 1.52 -5.05
CA GLU A 81 1.00 2.11 -4.10
C GLU A 81 0.85 1.52 -2.69
N TYR A 82 -0.40 1.36 -2.22
CA TYR A 82 -0.67 0.73 -0.92
C TYR A 82 -0.30 -0.75 -0.92
N PHE A 83 -0.53 -1.44 -2.03
CA PHE A 83 -0.15 -2.83 -2.20
C PHE A 83 1.36 -3.03 -2.02
N PHE A 84 2.18 -2.31 -2.79
CA PHE A 84 3.64 -2.42 -2.69
C PHE A 84 4.17 -2.02 -1.32
N LYS A 85 3.66 -0.93 -0.73
CA LYS A 85 4.06 -0.50 0.62
C LYS A 85 3.73 -1.53 1.70
N MET A 86 2.61 -2.25 1.57
CA MET A 86 2.25 -3.31 2.51
C MET A 86 3.18 -4.52 2.36
N LEU A 87 3.56 -4.91 1.13
CA LEU A 87 4.55 -5.95 0.90
C LEU A 87 5.92 -5.56 1.47
N GLU A 88 6.38 -4.33 1.23
CA GLU A 88 7.63 -3.79 1.80
C GLU A 88 7.59 -3.74 3.35
N ALA A 89 6.43 -3.49 3.93
CA ALA A 89 6.24 -3.54 5.38
C ALA A 89 6.28 -4.97 5.94
N GLY A 90 6.24 -6.00 5.09
CA GLY A 90 6.32 -7.41 5.47
C GLY A 90 4.97 -8.11 5.57
N ALA A 91 3.92 -7.62 4.90
CA ALA A 91 2.64 -8.32 4.83
C ALA A 91 2.79 -9.64 4.05
N SER A 92 2.14 -10.69 4.55
CA SER A 92 2.10 -12.03 3.95
C SER A 92 0.88 -12.24 3.04
N GLY A 93 -0.07 -11.32 3.07
CA GLY A 93 -1.28 -11.39 2.25
C GLY A 93 -1.91 -10.04 2.01
N TYR A 94 -2.69 -9.95 0.94
CA TYR A 94 -3.42 -8.74 0.59
C TYR A 94 -4.77 -9.11 0.00
N VAL A 95 -5.86 -8.69 0.65
CA VAL A 95 -7.24 -9.06 0.33
C VAL A 95 -8.13 -7.80 0.31
N PRO A 96 -8.89 -7.54 -0.74
CA PRO A 96 -9.89 -6.49 -0.74
C PRO A 96 -11.01 -6.77 0.29
N LYS A 97 -11.49 -5.76 1.00
CA LYS A 97 -12.63 -5.90 1.94
C LYS A 97 -13.93 -6.37 1.26
N ARG A 98 -14.01 -6.29 -0.08
CA ARG A 98 -15.11 -6.79 -0.90
C ARG A 98 -14.93 -8.24 -1.36
N ALA A 99 -13.80 -8.88 -1.03
CA ALA A 99 -13.56 -10.26 -1.39
C ALA A 99 -14.61 -11.19 -0.76
N ALA A 100 -14.85 -12.32 -1.41
CA ALA A 100 -15.76 -13.33 -0.85
C ALA A 100 -15.19 -13.90 0.46
N PRO A 101 -16.04 -14.32 1.41
CA PRO A 101 -15.59 -14.91 2.66
C PRO A 101 -14.59 -16.04 2.49
N GLU A 102 -14.78 -16.89 1.50
CA GLU A 102 -13.93 -18.04 1.20
C GLU A 102 -12.51 -17.63 0.76
N GLU A 103 -12.39 -16.50 0.09
CA GLU A 103 -11.09 -15.93 -0.33
C GLU A 103 -10.31 -15.41 0.87
N LEU A 104 -10.99 -14.73 1.80
CA LEU A 104 -10.39 -14.29 3.06
C LEU A 104 -9.92 -15.48 3.91
N LEU A 105 -10.73 -16.51 4.07
CA LEU A 105 -10.37 -17.72 4.78
C LEU A 105 -9.18 -18.43 4.15
N THR A 106 -9.13 -18.48 2.82
CA THR A 106 -7.98 -19.02 2.07
C THR A 106 -6.71 -18.21 2.34
N ALA A 107 -6.80 -16.88 2.36
CA ALA A 107 -5.68 -15.99 2.68
C ALA A 107 -5.16 -16.21 4.12
N ILE A 108 -6.07 -16.35 5.10
CA ILE A 108 -5.72 -16.59 6.50
C ILE A 108 -4.99 -17.93 6.64
N ARG A 109 -5.51 -19.01 6.03
CA ARG A 109 -4.90 -20.33 6.08
C ARG A 109 -3.53 -20.38 5.40
N ALA A 110 -3.39 -19.73 4.25
CA ALA A 110 -2.11 -19.58 3.59
C ALA A 110 -1.10 -18.83 4.47
N ALA A 111 -1.51 -17.69 5.03
CA ALA A 111 -0.67 -16.89 5.91
C ALA A 111 -0.25 -17.66 7.18
N ALA A 112 -1.16 -18.46 7.78
CA ALA A 112 -0.86 -19.28 8.96
C ALA A 112 0.21 -20.35 8.71
N THR A 113 0.37 -20.80 7.46
CA THR A 113 1.43 -21.75 7.03
C THR A 113 2.67 -21.07 6.47
N GLY A 114 2.78 -19.74 6.59
CA GLY A 114 3.91 -18.97 6.08
C GLY A 114 3.91 -18.76 4.55
N GLN A 115 2.80 -19.08 3.89
CA GLN A 115 2.64 -18.81 2.47
C GLN A 115 2.14 -17.40 2.22
N VAL A 116 2.49 -16.83 1.06
CA VAL A 116 1.99 -15.53 0.61
C VAL A 116 0.69 -15.73 -0.17
N TYR A 117 -0.34 -14.98 0.18
CA TYR A 117 -1.59 -14.93 -0.57
C TYR A 117 -1.80 -13.58 -1.20
N LEU A 118 -1.94 -13.56 -2.52
CA LEU A 118 -2.28 -12.35 -3.29
C LEU A 118 -3.60 -12.55 -4.02
N TYR A 119 -4.51 -11.61 -3.82
CA TYR A 119 -5.75 -11.60 -4.58
C TYR A 119 -5.45 -11.53 -6.09
N PRO A 120 -6.17 -12.28 -6.96
CA PRO A 120 -5.80 -12.46 -8.37
C PRO A 120 -5.56 -11.17 -9.17
N SER A 121 -6.34 -10.10 -8.91
CA SER A 121 -6.12 -8.80 -9.57
C SER A 121 -4.78 -8.17 -9.19
N LEU A 122 -4.31 -8.38 -7.96
CA LEU A 122 -3.07 -7.82 -7.42
C LEU A 122 -1.85 -8.63 -7.83
N ALA A 123 -2.00 -9.93 -8.02
CA ALA A 123 -0.93 -10.77 -8.56
C ALA A 123 -0.50 -10.30 -9.96
N LYS A 124 -1.46 -9.82 -10.78
CA LYS A 124 -1.15 -9.23 -12.09
C LYS A 124 -0.31 -7.96 -11.99
N LEU A 125 -0.53 -7.15 -10.95
CA LEU A 125 0.26 -5.93 -10.71
C LEU A 125 1.72 -6.27 -10.39
N LEU A 126 1.94 -7.30 -9.56
CA LEU A 126 3.29 -7.77 -9.22
C LEU A 126 4.04 -8.28 -10.46
N VAL A 127 3.37 -9.08 -11.30
CA VAL A 127 3.97 -9.59 -12.55
C VAL A 127 4.30 -8.43 -13.49
N ARG A 128 3.40 -7.45 -13.63
CA ARG A 128 3.64 -6.28 -14.47
C ARG A 128 4.82 -5.44 -13.95
N ASP A 129 4.85 -5.16 -12.65
CA ASP A 129 5.96 -4.42 -12.04
C ASP A 129 7.29 -5.14 -12.26
N PHE A 130 7.33 -6.46 -12.13
CA PHE A 130 8.51 -7.27 -12.41
C PHE A 130 8.95 -7.21 -13.88
N LEU A 131 8.00 -7.27 -14.83
CA LEU A 131 8.29 -7.21 -16.28
C LEU A 131 8.70 -5.80 -16.73
N ASP A 132 8.18 -4.77 -16.08
CA ASP A 132 8.51 -3.35 -16.37
C ASP A 132 9.84 -2.89 -15.74
N GLY A 133 10.65 -3.83 -15.24
CA GLY A 133 11.98 -3.56 -14.68
C GLY A 133 12.04 -3.54 -13.16
N GLY A 134 10.99 -4.00 -12.50
CA GLY A 134 10.88 -4.32 -11.06
C GLY A 134 11.38 -3.24 -10.10
N ARG A 135 10.51 -2.72 -9.25
CA ARG A 135 10.98 -2.13 -7.99
C ARG A 135 11.60 -3.26 -7.18
N ALA A 136 12.91 -3.28 -7.05
CA ALA A 136 13.58 -4.23 -6.17
C ALA A 136 12.95 -4.13 -4.77
N LEU A 137 12.32 -5.21 -4.32
CA LEU A 137 11.82 -5.33 -2.95
C LEU A 137 13.03 -5.13 -2.01
N GLY A 138 13.12 -3.99 -1.37
CA GLY A 138 14.20 -3.69 -0.43
C GLY A 138 15.06 -2.46 -0.75
N GLU A 139 14.88 -1.79 -1.90
CA GLU A 139 15.50 -0.50 -2.10
C GLU A 139 14.71 0.59 -1.35
N GLN A 140 15.40 1.34 -0.51
CA GLN A 140 14.90 2.60 0.04
C GLN A 140 14.36 3.45 -1.12
N PRO A 141 13.32 4.29 -0.92
CA PRO A 141 12.81 5.14 -1.99
C PRO A 141 13.99 5.90 -2.58
N SER A 142 14.40 5.50 -3.79
CA SER A 142 15.43 6.23 -4.51
C SER A 142 14.91 7.66 -4.64
N SER A 143 15.74 8.64 -4.33
CA SER A 143 15.45 10.05 -4.57
C SER A 143 15.24 10.34 -6.06
N ASP A 144 15.43 9.32 -6.90
CA ASP A 144 15.38 9.44 -8.35
C ASP A 144 13.96 9.17 -8.85
N LEU A 145 13.54 10.03 -9.75
CA LEU A 145 12.27 9.88 -10.44
C LEU A 145 12.37 8.74 -11.47
N THR A 146 11.27 7.99 -11.62
CA THR A 146 11.14 7.06 -12.75
C THR A 146 11.07 7.84 -14.08
N ASP A 147 11.36 7.19 -15.19
CA ASP A 147 11.25 7.81 -16.53
C ASP A 147 9.89 8.46 -16.74
N ARG A 148 8.83 7.81 -16.29
CA ARG A 148 7.46 8.34 -16.39
C ARG A 148 7.21 9.55 -15.49
N GLU A 149 7.78 9.58 -14.31
CA GLU A 149 7.72 10.73 -13.42
C GLU A 149 8.59 11.89 -13.97
N GLN A 150 9.69 11.61 -14.65
CA GLN A 150 10.49 12.64 -15.34
C GLN A 150 9.73 13.26 -16.49
N GLU A 151 9.05 12.46 -17.33
CA GLU A 151 8.18 12.98 -18.40
C GLU A 151 7.09 13.88 -17.82
N VAL A 152 6.37 13.41 -16.80
CA VAL A 152 5.33 14.20 -16.14
C VAL A 152 5.89 15.46 -15.50
N LEU A 153 7.07 15.40 -14.86
CA LEU A 153 7.76 16.56 -14.27
C LEU A 153 8.06 17.63 -15.32
N THR A 154 8.52 17.22 -16.52
CA THR A 154 8.83 18.15 -17.61
C THR A 154 7.58 18.92 -18.03
N TYR A 155 6.49 18.25 -18.33
CA TYR A 155 5.22 18.90 -18.67
C TYR A 155 4.67 19.80 -17.55
N LEU A 156 4.74 19.36 -16.29
CA LEU A 156 4.31 20.17 -15.14
C LEU A 156 5.15 21.46 -15.03
N ALA A 157 6.44 21.36 -15.27
CA ALA A 157 7.37 22.49 -15.22
C ALA A 157 7.17 23.48 -16.37
N GLU A 158 6.77 22.99 -17.55
CA GLU A 158 6.38 23.80 -18.72
C GLU A 158 5.01 24.47 -18.55
N GLY A 159 4.27 24.11 -17.52
CA GLY A 159 3.01 24.76 -17.19
C GLY A 159 1.76 23.99 -17.60
N ALA A 160 1.89 22.80 -18.20
CA ALA A 160 0.76 22.01 -18.67
C ALA A 160 -0.21 21.63 -17.54
N SER A 161 -1.49 21.54 -17.89
CA SER A 161 -2.57 21.04 -17.02
C SER A 161 -2.57 19.50 -16.98
N ASN A 162 -3.25 18.94 -16.00
CA ASN A 162 -3.38 17.48 -15.90
C ASN A 162 -4.06 16.87 -17.13
N GLU A 163 -4.99 17.58 -17.74
CA GLU A 163 -5.71 17.17 -18.96
C GLU A 163 -4.80 17.15 -20.18
N GLU A 164 -3.96 18.17 -20.35
CA GLU A 164 -2.98 18.26 -21.45
C GLU A 164 -1.92 17.18 -21.33
N ILE A 165 -1.39 16.95 -20.12
CA ILE A 165 -0.43 15.88 -19.85
C ILE A 165 -1.06 14.51 -20.10
N ALA A 166 -2.29 14.32 -19.67
CA ALA A 166 -3.02 13.08 -19.87
C ALA A 166 -3.19 12.74 -21.35
N GLY A 167 -3.53 13.77 -22.17
CA GLY A 167 -3.63 13.64 -23.63
C GLY A 167 -2.29 13.30 -24.27
N SER A 168 -1.23 14.01 -23.91
CA SER A 168 0.11 13.80 -24.47
C SER A 168 0.71 12.44 -24.13
N LEU A 169 0.45 11.96 -22.93
CA LEU A 169 1.02 10.72 -22.40
C LEU A 169 0.09 9.50 -22.52
N VAL A 170 -1.12 9.67 -23.08
CA VAL A 170 -2.16 8.64 -23.27
C VAL A 170 -2.51 7.93 -21.95
N ILE A 171 -2.74 8.69 -20.88
CA ILE A 171 -3.14 8.24 -19.55
C ILE A 171 -4.33 9.05 -19.03
N SER A 172 -4.91 8.67 -17.90
CA SER A 172 -6.00 9.44 -17.30
C SER A 172 -5.49 10.68 -16.55
N PRO A 173 -6.28 11.79 -16.46
CA PRO A 173 -5.93 12.94 -15.62
C PRO A 173 -5.71 12.57 -14.15
N LYS A 174 -6.42 11.57 -13.66
CA LYS A 174 -6.25 11.02 -12.30
C LYS A 174 -4.86 10.36 -12.13
N THR A 175 -4.39 9.67 -13.16
CA THR A 175 -3.04 9.07 -13.19
C THR A 175 -1.96 10.15 -13.17
N VAL A 176 -2.16 11.27 -13.91
CA VAL A 176 -1.25 12.43 -13.88
C VAL A 176 -1.20 13.06 -12.50
N ALA A 177 -2.36 13.26 -11.85
CA ALA A 177 -2.43 13.80 -10.48
C ALA A 177 -1.61 12.93 -9.50
N ARG A 178 -1.72 11.61 -9.61
CA ARG A 178 -0.94 10.66 -8.81
C ARG A 178 0.57 10.76 -9.06
N HIS A 179 1.00 10.83 -10.32
CA HIS A 179 2.43 11.05 -10.63
C HIS A 179 2.93 12.35 -10.03
N ARG A 180 2.15 13.44 -10.12
CA ARG A 180 2.51 14.72 -9.51
C ARG A 180 2.71 14.60 -7.99
N GLU A 181 1.81 13.95 -7.28
CA GLU A 181 1.92 13.71 -5.83
C GLU A 181 3.19 12.91 -5.50
N ASN A 182 3.48 11.87 -6.26
CA ASN A 182 4.69 11.06 -6.08
C ASN A 182 5.96 11.87 -6.34
N ILE A 183 6.01 12.68 -7.40
CA ILE A 183 7.12 13.58 -7.70
C ILE A 183 7.34 14.56 -6.56
N MET A 184 6.29 15.25 -6.11
CA MET A 184 6.36 16.21 -5.02
C MET A 184 6.92 15.58 -3.73
N ARG A 185 6.47 14.36 -3.41
CA ARG A 185 6.94 13.61 -2.26
C ARG A 185 8.41 13.18 -2.40
N LYS A 186 8.80 12.57 -3.54
CA LYS A 186 10.16 12.09 -3.78
C LYS A 186 11.19 13.21 -3.76
N LEU A 187 10.82 14.37 -4.28
CA LEU A 187 11.70 15.53 -4.35
C LEU A 187 11.57 16.46 -3.14
N ASN A 188 10.71 16.11 -2.17
CA ASN A 188 10.39 16.92 -0.98
C ASN A 188 9.98 18.36 -1.35
N LEU A 189 9.07 18.50 -2.35
CA LEU A 189 8.55 19.78 -2.83
C LEU A 189 7.12 19.95 -2.33
N HIS A 190 6.77 21.17 -1.92
CA HIS A 190 5.47 21.47 -1.31
C HIS A 190 4.62 22.43 -2.14
N SER A 191 5.15 22.95 -3.25
CA SER A 191 4.42 23.88 -4.13
C SER A 191 4.84 23.74 -5.60
N ARG A 192 3.94 24.15 -6.50
CA ARG A 192 4.24 24.21 -7.95
C ARG A 192 5.44 25.12 -8.24
N ALA A 193 5.57 26.22 -7.50
CA ALA A 193 6.70 27.14 -7.68
C ALA A 193 8.04 26.47 -7.32
N GLU A 194 8.06 25.61 -6.30
CA GLU A 194 9.25 24.82 -5.95
C GLU A 194 9.59 23.78 -7.01
N LEU A 195 8.57 23.14 -7.60
CA LEU A 195 8.75 22.19 -8.70
C LEU A 195 9.38 22.88 -9.93
N VAL A 196 8.87 24.04 -10.35
CA VAL A 196 9.43 24.81 -11.46
C VAL A 196 10.88 25.22 -11.17
N ARG A 197 11.17 25.76 -9.98
CA ARG A 197 12.55 26.11 -9.58
C ARG A 197 13.48 24.89 -9.58
N TYR A 198 13.00 23.75 -9.14
CA TYR A 198 13.75 22.49 -9.19
C TYR A 198 14.07 22.09 -10.63
N ALA A 199 13.08 22.14 -11.54
CA ALA A 199 13.26 21.78 -12.95
C ALA A 199 14.26 22.70 -13.66
N ILE A 200 14.21 24.02 -13.41
CA ILE A 200 15.21 24.99 -13.93
C ILE A 200 16.60 24.66 -13.38
N ARG A 201 16.75 24.47 -12.08
CA ARG A 201 18.05 24.18 -11.43
C ARG A 201 18.68 22.87 -11.94
N LYS A 202 17.86 21.90 -12.30
CA LYS A 202 18.30 20.60 -12.84
C LYS A 202 18.46 20.62 -14.37
N GLY A 203 18.17 21.74 -15.04
CA GLY A 203 18.27 21.88 -16.50
C GLY A 203 17.22 21.10 -17.28
N ILE A 204 16.11 20.68 -16.62
CA ILE A 204 15.00 19.97 -17.26
C ILE A 204 14.24 20.92 -18.18
N ILE A 205 14.06 22.16 -17.77
CA ILE A 205 13.51 23.25 -18.57
C ILE A 205 14.45 24.46 -18.55
N LYS A 206 14.37 25.30 -19.58
CA LYS A 206 15.09 26.60 -19.64
C LYS A 206 14.23 27.68 -18.98
N ALA A 207 14.86 28.61 -18.29
CA ALA A 207 14.20 29.77 -17.71
C ALA A 207 13.77 30.77 -18.75
#